data_1792cd522574ce0c210d4c7bfb038e2a
#
_entry.id   1792cd522574ce0c210d4c7bfb038e2a
#
_cell.length_a   1.000
_cell.length_b   1.000
_cell.length_c   1.000
_cell.angle_alpha   90.00
_cell.angle_beta   90.00
_cell.angle_gamma   90.00
#
_symmetry.space_group_name_H-M   'P 1'
#
loop_
_entity.id
_entity.type
_entity.pdbx_description
1 polymer ?
#
loop_
_entity_poly.entity_id
_entity_poly.type
_entity_poly.pdbx_seq_one_letter_code
_entity_poly.pdbx_strand_id
1 'polypeptide(L)'
;AGGILTNLVLGIVLLAVAVGVVGIPGRTTTLSTVAPCVSSDIDAGTPCQDSDPVGPASAAGIRVGDRIVSWGGVKVSTWEELQARIAAQGTSPTEVVIERDGAERTVSVTAVEAQRTVRDAQGAPVKDASGAVRTQARPYVGISPSLGTTPLSPTKIPGIIGQAIGGTVKAIATLPVGLYHAVQAALGVEQRSADSGVVGLVGMGRMAGNATSGGVAGGGAVPLSMRVSTMLMLLGSLNLALFAFNL
;
A
#
# COMPACT_ATOMS: atom_id res chain seq x y z
N ALA A 1 24.34 24.91 -18.63
CA ALA A 1 24.38 24.46 -17.21
C ALA A 1 23.07 24.73 -16.45
N GLY A 2 22.25 25.72 -16.81
CA GLY A 2 21.00 26.06 -16.09
C GLY A 2 19.94 24.93 -16.09
N GLY A 3 19.67 24.31 -17.23
CA GLY A 3 18.60 23.33 -17.39
C GLY A 3 18.81 22.04 -16.57
N ILE A 4 20.06 21.61 -16.40
CA ILE A 4 20.39 20.40 -15.63
C ILE A 4 20.05 20.60 -14.16
N LEU A 5 20.48 21.71 -13.57
CA LEU A 5 20.20 22.03 -12.17
C LEU A 5 18.70 22.27 -11.93
N THR A 6 18.02 22.89 -12.88
CA THR A 6 16.56 23.09 -12.81
C THR A 6 15.82 21.75 -12.71
N ASN A 7 16.20 20.75 -13.53
CA ASN A 7 15.57 19.42 -13.47
C ASN A 7 15.83 18.72 -12.11
N LEU A 8 17.03 18.87 -11.54
CA LEU A 8 17.32 18.32 -10.21
C LEU A 8 16.44 18.97 -9.14
N VAL A 9 16.41 20.29 -9.09
CA VAL A 9 15.63 21.03 -8.09
C VAL A 9 14.14 20.75 -8.24
N LEU A 10 13.63 20.79 -9.47
CA LEU A 10 12.22 20.51 -9.74
C LEU A 10 11.86 19.06 -9.36
N GLY A 11 12.70 18.08 -9.68
CA GLY A 11 12.51 16.69 -9.28
C GLY A 11 12.42 16.52 -7.77
N ILE A 12 13.35 17.15 -7.03
CA ILE A 12 13.36 17.12 -5.56
C ILE A 12 12.10 17.77 -4.98
N VAL A 13 11.72 18.96 -5.48
CA VAL A 13 10.53 19.68 -4.98
C VAL A 13 9.25 18.87 -5.24
N LEU A 14 9.07 18.35 -6.45
CA LEU A 14 7.90 17.53 -6.79
C LEU A 14 7.80 16.28 -5.91
N LEU A 15 8.91 15.58 -5.68
CA LEU A 15 8.93 14.42 -4.79
C LEU A 15 8.65 14.80 -3.33
N ALA A 16 9.25 15.89 -2.84
CA ALA A 16 9.01 16.36 -1.48
C ALA A 16 7.53 16.73 -1.25
N VAL A 17 6.90 17.41 -2.21
CA VAL A 17 5.47 17.74 -2.17
C VAL A 17 4.63 16.45 -2.25
N ALA A 18 4.98 15.54 -3.17
CA ALA A 18 4.26 14.28 -3.32
C ALA A 18 4.22 13.49 -2.01
N VAL A 19 5.37 13.27 -1.37
CA VAL A 19 5.45 12.40 -0.18
C VAL A 19 5.14 13.12 1.14
N GLY A 20 5.44 14.42 1.23
CA GLY A 20 5.31 15.20 2.47
C GLY A 20 3.95 15.90 2.62
N VAL A 21 3.37 16.36 1.52
CA VAL A 21 2.11 17.12 1.53
C VAL A 21 0.94 16.22 1.12
N VAL A 22 1.01 15.61 -0.06
CA VAL A 22 -0.07 14.74 -0.57
C VAL A 22 -0.06 13.39 0.13
N GLY A 23 1.12 12.83 0.36
CA GLY A 23 1.34 11.52 1.01
C GLY A 23 1.60 10.39 0.03
N ILE A 24 2.15 9.31 0.55
CA ILE A 24 2.41 8.08 -0.21
C ILE A 24 1.08 7.34 -0.42
N PRO A 25 0.77 6.92 -1.67
CA PRO A 25 -0.39 6.08 -1.95
C PRO A 25 -0.31 4.74 -1.24
N GLY A 26 -1.40 4.31 -0.63
CA GLY A 26 -1.43 3.03 0.07
C GLY A 26 -2.73 2.77 0.82
N ARG A 27 -2.66 1.80 1.71
CA ARG A 27 -3.73 1.49 2.66
C ARG A 27 -3.62 2.45 3.85
N THR A 28 -4.74 3.08 4.18
CA THR A 28 -4.83 4.01 5.31
C THR A 28 -5.43 3.32 6.54
N THR A 29 -5.39 3.99 7.68
CA THR A 29 -6.09 3.55 8.90
C THR A 29 -7.58 3.91 8.90
N THR A 30 -8.07 4.58 7.84
CA THR A 30 -9.51 4.80 7.62
C THR A 30 -10.14 3.51 7.11
N LEU A 31 -11.30 3.18 7.61
CA LEU A 31 -11.96 1.90 7.34
C LEU A 31 -12.89 1.98 6.14
N SER A 32 -12.69 1.10 5.18
CA SER A 32 -13.60 0.89 4.05
C SER A 32 -14.69 -0.14 4.35
N THR A 33 -14.40 -1.07 5.26
CA THR A 33 -15.33 -2.15 5.63
C THR A 33 -15.18 -2.48 7.11
N VAL A 34 -16.31 -2.73 7.75
CA VAL A 34 -16.41 -3.31 9.09
C VAL A 34 -17.31 -4.53 8.97
N ALA A 35 -16.74 -5.70 9.24
CA ALA A 35 -17.45 -6.97 9.13
C ALA A 35 -18.53 -7.06 10.21
N PRO A 36 -19.79 -7.32 9.86
CA PRO A 36 -20.87 -7.43 10.82
C PRO A 36 -20.78 -8.74 11.66
N CYS A 37 -20.14 -9.75 11.12
CA CYS A 37 -19.98 -11.07 11.76
C CYS A 37 -18.59 -11.65 11.54
N VAL A 38 -18.32 -12.74 12.25
CA VAL A 38 -17.17 -13.64 12.02
C VAL A 38 -17.70 -14.86 11.29
N SER A 39 -17.69 -14.83 9.96
CA SER A 39 -18.14 -15.96 9.15
C SER A 39 -17.15 -17.13 9.20
N SER A 40 -17.63 -18.34 8.91
CA SER A 40 -16.80 -19.56 8.91
C SER A 40 -15.68 -19.51 7.86
N ASP A 41 -15.86 -18.78 6.78
CA ASP A 41 -14.84 -18.53 5.76
C ASP A 41 -14.70 -17.03 5.47
N ILE A 42 -13.93 -16.38 6.33
CA ILE A 42 -13.68 -14.94 6.27
C ILE A 42 -12.98 -14.53 4.96
N ASP A 43 -12.12 -15.41 4.44
CA ASP A 43 -11.30 -15.10 3.25
C ASP A 43 -12.10 -15.22 1.95
N ALA A 44 -13.16 -16.01 1.92
CA ALA A 44 -14.08 -16.14 0.78
C ALA A 44 -15.14 -15.02 0.73
N GLY A 45 -15.25 -14.19 1.78
CA GLY A 45 -16.27 -13.15 1.87
C GLY A 45 -17.69 -13.72 1.97
N THR A 46 -17.83 -14.86 2.62
CA THR A 46 -19.12 -15.56 2.82
C THR A 46 -20.09 -14.63 3.57
N PRO A 47 -21.35 -14.48 3.10
CA PRO A 47 -22.35 -13.71 3.81
C PRO A 47 -22.57 -14.21 5.23
N CYS A 48 -22.88 -13.28 6.15
CA CYS A 48 -23.20 -13.62 7.52
C CYS A 48 -24.47 -14.50 7.60
N GLN A 49 -24.41 -15.48 8.46
CA GLN A 49 -25.56 -16.30 8.87
C GLN A 49 -26.02 -15.87 10.27
N ASP A 50 -27.25 -16.16 10.63
CA ASP A 50 -27.82 -15.80 11.93
C ASP A 50 -27.09 -16.47 13.11
N SER A 51 -26.39 -17.58 12.84
CA SER A 51 -25.58 -18.32 13.82
C SER A 51 -24.17 -17.76 14.01
N ASP A 52 -23.71 -16.84 13.12
CA ASP A 52 -22.35 -16.32 13.16
C ASP A 52 -22.18 -15.33 14.30
N PRO A 53 -21.06 -15.39 15.06
CA PRO A 53 -20.77 -14.39 16.08
C PRO A 53 -20.66 -12.99 15.49
N VAL A 54 -21.09 -11.98 16.26
CA VAL A 54 -20.95 -10.57 15.86
C VAL A 54 -19.46 -10.22 15.66
N GLY A 55 -19.16 -9.45 14.62
CA GLY A 55 -17.80 -9.01 14.35
C GLY A 55 -17.25 -8.11 15.47
N PRO A 56 -16.01 -8.32 15.93
CA PRO A 56 -15.43 -7.60 17.07
C PRO A 56 -15.49 -6.08 16.95
N ALA A 57 -15.11 -5.53 15.80
CA ALA A 57 -15.18 -4.10 15.55
C ALA A 57 -16.61 -3.59 15.51
N SER A 58 -17.53 -4.35 14.90
CA SER A 58 -18.95 -4.01 14.86
C SER A 58 -19.56 -3.99 16.27
N ALA A 59 -19.24 -4.99 17.11
CA ALA A 59 -19.68 -5.07 18.50
C ALA A 59 -19.17 -3.87 19.34
N ALA A 60 -17.96 -3.39 19.04
CA ALA A 60 -17.38 -2.20 19.68
C ALA A 60 -17.95 -0.88 19.16
N GLY A 61 -18.87 -0.90 18.17
CA GLY A 61 -19.47 0.29 17.59
C GLY A 61 -18.58 1.04 16.60
N ILE A 62 -17.52 0.42 16.10
CA ILE A 62 -16.70 0.92 15.01
C ILE A 62 -17.52 0.87 13.71
N ARG A 63 -17.35 1.86 12.85
CA ARG A 63 -18.13 2.02 11.61
C ARG A 63 -17.22 2.27 10.41
N VAL A 64 -17.74 2.01 9.23
CA VAL A 64 -17.13 2.43 7.96
C VAL A 64 -16.93 3.95 7.98
N GLY A 65 -15.75 4.39 7.53
CA GLY A 65 -15.35 5.80 7.57
C GLY A 65 -14.58 6.21 8.82
N ASP A 66 -14.61 5.42 9.92
CA ASP A 66 -13.76 5.69 11.08
C ASP A 66 -12.29 5.60 10.72
N ARG A 67 -11.48 6.48 11.29
CA ARG A 67 -10.02 6.41 11.21
C ARG A 67 -9.46 5.94 12.55
N ILE A 68 -8.71 4.84 12.53
CA ILE A 68 -8.02 4.36 13.74
C ILE A 68 -6.82 5.28 14.01
N VAL A 69 -6.80 5.90 15.18
CA VAL A 69 -5.75 6.84 15.62
C VAL A 69 -4.73 6.15 16.52
N SER A 70 -5.20 5.29 17.43
CA SER A 70 -4.32 4.52 18.31
C SER A 70 -4.91 3.13 18.59
N TRP A 71 -4.03 2.18 18.91
CA TRP A 71 -4.36 0.82 19.29
C TRP A 71 -3.55 0.43 20.53
N GLY A 72 -4.23 0.10 21.62
CA GLY A 72 -3.56 -0.24 22.88
C GLY A 72 -2.68 0.89 23.43
N GLY A 73 -3.14 2.14 23.34
CA GLY A 73 -2.40 3.32 23.78
C GLY A 73 -1.27 3.79 22.85
N VAL A 74 -0.99 3.07 21.76
CA VAL A 74 0.06 3.43 20.81
C VAL A 74 -0.54 4.01 19.54
N LYS A 75 -0.09 5.22 19.13
CA LYS A 75 -0.49 5.86 17.87
C LYS A 75 -0.09 5.00 16.67
N VAL A 76 -0.99 4.94 15.68
CA VAL A 76 -0.78 4.25 14.41
C VAL A 76 -1.04 5.24 13.26
N SER A 77 -0.16 5.21 12.27
CA SER A 77 -0.24 6.10 11.11
C SER A 77 -0.41 5.33 9.80
N THR A 78 -0.04 4.06 9.78
CA THR A 78 -0.13 3.18 8.61
C THR A 78 -0.95 1.95 8.93
N TRP A 79 -1.48 1.32 7.88
CA TRP A 79 -2.21 0.06 8.02
C TRP A 79 -1.33 -1.07 8.54
N GLU A 80 -0.07 -1.09 8.14
CA GLU A 80 0.93 -2.08 8.55
C GLU A 80 1.24 -1.96 10.05
N GLU A 81 1.38 -0.74 10.56
CA GLU A 81 1.54 -0.49 12.01
C GLU A 81 0.31 -0.98 12.79
N LEU A 82 -0.91 -0.68 12.30
CA LEU A 82 -2.15 -1.15 12.92
C LEU A 82 -2.21 -2.68 12.96
N GLN A 83 -1.92 -3.35 11.83
CA GLN A 83 -1.91 -4.82 11.78
C GLN A 83 -0.90 -5.43 12.75
N ALA A 84 0.31 -4.85 12.84
CA ALA A 84 1.33 -5.31 13.78
C ALA A 84 0.86 -5.16 15.25
N ARG A 85 0.16 -4.06 15.58
CA ARG A 85 -0.39 -3.84 16.91
C ARG A 85 -1.52 -4.81 17.24
N ILE A 86 -2.45 -5.06 16.30
CA ILE A 86 -3.50 -6.07 16.47
C ILE A 86 -2.90 -7.45 16.72
N ALA A 87 -1.89 -7.84 15.95
CA ALA A 87 -1.22 -9.12 16.10
C ALA A 87 -0.47 -9.23 17.45
N ALA A 88 0.19 -8.17 17.91
CA ALA A 88 0.91 -8.17 19.18
C ALA A 88 -0.02 -8.22 20.41
N GLN A 89 -1.20 -7.60 20.32
CA GLN A 89 -2.19 -7.56 21.42
C GLN A 89 -2.96 -8.88 21.56
N GLY A 90 -3.06 -9.66 20.49
CA GLY A 90 -3.79 -10.90 20.48
C GLY A 90 -5.30 -10.69 20.68
N THR A 91 -5.91 -11.55 21.52
CA THR A 91 -7.34 -11.52 21.83
C THR A 91 -7.68 -10.79 23.13
N SER A 92 -6.74 -10.08 23.72
CA SER A 92 -6.98 -9.28 24.93
C SER A 92 -7.85 -8.05 24.63
N PRO A 93 -8.79 -7.67 25.54
CA PRO A 93 -9.52 -6.41 25.40
C PRO A 93 -8.57 -5.24 25.23
N THR A 94 -8.77 -4.43 24.21
CA THR A 94 -7.85 -3.37 23.81
C THR A 94 -8.59 -2.07 23.64
N GLU A 95 -8.06 -1.01 24.26
CA GLU A 95 -8.53 0.34 24.05
C GLU A 95 -8.08 0.86 22.68
N VAL A 96 -9.02 1.37 21.90
CA VAL A 96 -8.83 1.88 20.56
C VAL A 96 -9.40 3.29 20.46
N VAL A 97 -8.57 4.22 20.02
CA VAL A 97 -9.02 5.57 19.71
C VAL A 97 -9.33 5.64 18.22
N ILE A 98 -10.56 6.01 17.92
CA ILE A 98 -11.05 6.27 16.56
C ILE A 98 -11.35 7.74 16.37
N GLU A 99 -11.17 8.24 15.17
CA GLU A 99 -11.70 9.55 14.77
C GLU A 99 -12.91 9.34 13.87
N ARG A 100 -14.02 9.97 14.24
CA ARG A 100 -15.28 9.97 13.49
C ARG A 100 -15.81 11.40 13.42
N ASP A 101 -16.04 11.91 12.23
CA ASP A 101 -16.55 13.28 11.99
C ASP A 101 -15.66 14.35 12.65
N GLY A 102 -14.34 14.14 12.66
CA GLY A 102 -13.36 15.06 13.26
C GLY A 102 -13.27 15.00 14.80
N ALA A 103 -14.03 14.11 15.45
CA ALA A 103 -14.00 13.92 16.90
C ALA A 103 -13.36 12.57 17.26
N GLU A 104 -12.43 12.59 18.21
CA GLU A 104 -11.86 11.37 18.76
C GLU A 104 -12.83 10.69 19.74
N ARG A 105 -12.91 9.38 19.66
CA ARG A 105 -13.72 8.53 20.55
C ARG A 105 -12.92 7.31 20.94
N THR A 106 -13.02 6.91 22.21
CA THR A 106 -12.40 5.69 22.72
C THR A 106 -13.43 4.57 22.77
N VAL A 107 -13.07 3.43 22.23
CA VAL A 107 -13.86 2.19 22.25
C VAL A 107 -13.00 1.02 22.74
N SER A 108 -13.60 -0.01 23.29
CA SER A 108 -12.90 -1.23 23.67
C SER A 108 -13.21 -2.33 22.65
N VAL A 109 -12.17 -2.92 22.07
CA VAL A 109 -12.28 -4.00 21.07
C VAL A 109 -11.61 -5.25 21.62
N THR A 110 -12.29 -6.38 21.53
CA THR A 110 -11.72 -7.70 21.84
C THR A 110 -11.66 -8.51 20.55
N ALA A 111 -10.46 -8.70 20.01
CA ALA A 111 -10.26 -9.52 18.82
C ALA A 111 -10.58 -11.00 19.13
N VAL A 112 -10.99 -11.75 18.12
CA VAL A 112 -11.21 -13.20 18.21
C VAL A 112 -10.15 -13.93 17.39
N GLU A 113 -9.84 -15.17 17.75
CA GLU A 113 -9.02 -16.02 16.89
C GLU A 113 -9.83 -16.48 15.67
N ALA A 114 -9.27 -16.27 14.49
CA ALA A 114 -9.86 -16.76 13.25
C ALA A 114 -8.81 -17.43 12.37
N GLN A 115 -9.21 -18.50 11.69
CA GLN A 115 -8.37 -19.18 10.72
C GLN A 115 -8.27 -18.31 9.46
N ARG A 116 -7.06 -17.91 9.09
CA ARG A 116 -6.80 -17.07 7.93
C ARG A 116 -5.87 -17.77 6.96
N THR A 117 -6.15 -17.67 5.68
CA THR A 117 -5.29 -18.16 4.61
C THR A 117 -3.91 -17.54 4.69
N VAL A 118 -2.88 -18.36 4.74
CA VAL A 118 -1.49 -17.91 4.61
C VAL A 118 -1.24 -17.55 3.14
N ARG A 119 -0.77 -16.32 2.92
CA ARG A 119 -0.46 -15.82 1.57
C ARG A 119 1.04 -15.53 1.44
N ASP A 120 1.58 -15.76 0.25
CA ASP A 120 2.96 -15.42 -0.08
C ASP A 120 3.13 -13.90 -0.32
N ALA A 121 4.35 -13.47 -0.69
CA ALA A 121 4.69 -12.09 -0.98
C ALA A 121 3.92 -11.52 -2.19
N GLN A 122 3.42 -12.37 -3.08
CA GLN A 122 2.60 -12.02 -4.24
C GLN A 122 1.11 -12.02 -3.92
N GLY A 123 0.72 -12.42 -2.70
CA GLY A 123 -0.67 -12.47 -2.25
C GLY A 123 -1.39 -13.77 -2.63
N ALA A 124 -0.69 -14.75 -3.21
CA ALA A 124 -1.28 -16.04 -3.56
C ALA A 124 -1.39 -16.95 -2.32
N PRO A 125 -2.44 -17.81 -2.24
CA PRO A 125 -2.58 -18.77 -1.15
C PRO A 125 -1.41 -19.78 -1.13
N VAL A 126 -0.74 -19.91 0.00
CA VAL A 126 0.30 -20.93 0.19
C VAL A 126 -0.39 -22.28 0.39
N LYS A 127 0.05 -23.28 -0.37
CA LYS A 127 -0.43 -24.66 -0.23
C LYS A 127 0.58 -25.51 0.55
N ASP A 128 0.09 -26.51 1.24
CA ASP A 128 0.94 -27.53 1.87
C ASP A 128 1.34 -28.64 0.89
N ALA A 129 2.08 -29.63 1.38
CA ALA A 129 2.56 -30.76 0.56
C ALA A 129 1.42 -31.62 -0.02
N SER A 130 0.20 -31.56 0.53
CA SER A 130 -0.99 -32.25 0.04
C SER A 130 -1.79 -31.43 -0.98
N GLY A 131 -1.39 -30.18 -1.22
CA GLY A 131 -2.10 -29.24 -2.10
C GLY A 131 -3.23 -28.46 -1.39
N ALA A 132 -3.45 -28.68 -0.11
CA ALA A 132 -4.44 -27.95 0.67
C ALA A 132 -3.95 -26.54 1.01
N VAL A 133 -4.87 -25.56 1.05
CA VAL A 133 -4.54 -24.18 1.43
C VAL A 133 -4.16 -24.13 2.90
N ARG A 134 -2.98 -23.60 3.21
CA ARG A 134 -2.51 -23.41 4.57
C ARG A 134 -3.30 -22.30 5.24
N THR A 135 -3.83 -22.58 6.43
CA THR A 135 -4.44 -21.59 7.31
C THR A 135 -3.63 -21.43 8.59
N GLN A 136 -3.75 -20.28 9.22
CA GLN A 136 -3.14 -19.98 10.51
C GLN A 136 -4.13 -19.21 11.36
N ALA A 137 -4.23 -19.59 12.64
CA ALA A 137 -4.97 -18.82 13.62
C ALA A 137 -4.31 -17.45 13.83
N ARG A 138 -5.09 -16.38 13.68
CA ARG A 138 -4.64 -14.99 13.87
C ARG A 138 -5.73 -14.18 14.54
N PRO A 139 -5.35 -13.17 15.35
CA PRO A 139 -6.31 -12.21 15.87
C PRO A 139 -7.08 -11.56 14.74
N TYR A 140 -8.39 -11.56 14.82
CA TYR A 140 -9.31 -11.01 13.85
C TYR A 140 -10.20 -9.95 14.50
N VAL A 141 -10.29 -8.79 13.89
CA VAL A 141 -11.08 -7.65 14.35
C VAL A 141 -12.26 -7.37 13.42
N GLY A 142 -12.17 -7.77 12.18
CA GLY A 142 -13.23 -7.55 11.17
C GLY A 142 -13.19 -6.16 10.56
N ILE A 143 -12.01 -5.61 10.29
CA ILE A 143 -11.84 -4.31 9.64
C ILE A 143 -11.00 -4.42 8.36
N SER A 144 -11.31 -3.57 7.37
CA SER A 144 -10.51 -3.45 6.16
C SER A 144 -10.15 -1.98 5.89
N PRO A 145 -8.93 -1.72 5.36
CA PRO A 145 -8.47 -0.36 5.11
C PRO A 145 -9.14 0.24 3.88
N SER A 146 -9.28 1.56 3.87
CA SER A 146 -9.52 2.29 2.63
C SER A 146 -8.20 2.58 1.91
N LEU A 147 -8.29 2.77 0.60
CA LEU A 147 -7.19 3.31 -0.19
C LEU A 147 -7.13 4.83 0.00
N GLY A 148 -5.92 5.36 0.04
CA GLY A 148 -5.70 6.79 0.22
C GLY A 148 -4.23 7.15 0.19
N THR A 149 -3.89 8.30 0.75
CA THR A 149 -2.50 8.74 0.90
C THR A 149 -2.17 9.00 2.36
N THR A 150 -0.96 8.67 2.76
CA THR A 150 -0.44 8.97 4.11
C THR A 150 0.79 9.87 3.99
N PRO A 151 0.73 11.13 4.44
CA PRO A 151 1.88 12.02 4.45
C PRO A 151 3.01 11.46 5.32
N LEU A 152 4.24 11.57 4.82
CA LEU A 152 5.42 11.16 5.56
C LEU A 152 5.85 12.23 6.57
N SER A 153 6.37 11.77 7.70
CA SER A 153 7.05 12.66 8.63
C SER A 153 8.21 13.40 7.92
N PRO A 154 8.36 14.72 8.14
CA PRO A 154 9.42 15.53 7.51
C PRO A 154 10.83 14.94 7.66
N THR A 155 11.10 14.26 8.77
CA THR A 155 12.38 13.61 9.04
C THR A 155 12.72 12.45 8.10
N LYS A 156 11.71 11.83 7.48
CA LYS A 156 11.88 10.70 6.54
C LYS A 156 12.04 11.15 5.09
N ILE A 157 11.62 12.37 4.75
CA ILE A 157 11.64 12.90 3.37
C ILE A 157 13.02 12.89 2.74
N PRO A 158 14.11 13.37 3.41
CA PRO A 158 15.45 13.36 2.81
C PRO A 158 15.92 11.95 2.45
N GLY A 159 15.61 10.96 3.28
CA GLY A 159 15.94 9.56 3.00
C GLY A 159 15.27 9.02 1.74
N ILE A 160 13.98 9.31 1.56
CA ILE A 160 13.22 8.91 0.36
C ILE A 160 13.77 9.59 -0.90
N ILE A 161 14.08 10.89 -0.83
CA ILE A 161 14.68 11.62 -1.96
C ILE A 161 16.06 11.03 -2.29
N GLY A 162 16.90 10.76 -1.29
CA GLY A 162 18.19 10.11 -1.49
C GLY A 162 18.07 8.74 -2.17
N GLN A 163 17.11 7.93 -1.75
CA GLN A 163 16.81 6.63 -2.39
C GLN A 163 16.34 6.82 -3.85
N ALA A 164 15.50 7.81 -4.13
CA ALA A 164 15.03 8.10 -5.48
C ALA A 164 16.18 8.50 -6.40
N ILE A 165 17.09 9.37 -5.95
CA ILE A 165 18.29 9.77 -6.70
C ILE A 165 19.21 8.57 -6.91
N GLY A 166 19.53 7.81 -5.85
CA GLY A 166 20.37 6.62 -5.94
C GLY A 166 19.77 5.55 -6.86
N GLY A 167 18.46 5.34 -6.79
CA GLY A 167 17.72 4.44 -7.67
C GLY A 167 17.79 4.86 -9.14
N THR A 168 17.67 6.17 -9.42
CA THR A 168 17.81 6.72 -10.77
C THR A 168 19.21 6.51 -11.33
N VAL A 169 20.24 6.80 -10.55
CA VAL A 169 21.66 6.57 -10.95
C VAL A 169 21.91 5.09 -11.21
N LYS A 170 21.44 4.21 -10.31
CA LYS A 170 21.57 2.75 -10.50
C LYS A 170 20.84 2.28 -11.76
N ALA A 171 19.60 2.75 -11.99
CA ALA A 171 18.83 2.38 -13.17
C ALA A 171 19.56 2.77 -14.45
N ILE A 172 20.15 3.97 -14.53
CA ILE A 172 20.94 4.41 -15.68
C ILE A 172 22.20 3.55 -15.85
N ALA A 173 22.93 3.28 -14.77
CA ALA A 173 24.14 2.44 -14.82
C ALA A 173 23.84 1.00 -15.28
N THR A 174 22.67 0.48 -15.00
CA THR A 174 22.24 -0.89 -15.40
C THR A 174 21.50 -0.93 -16.74
N LEU A 175 21.20 0.22 -17.37
CA LEU A 175 20.51 0.29 -18.66
C LEU A 175 21.18 -0.57 -19.76
N PRO A 176 22.51 -0.57 -19.97
CA PRO A 176 23.13 -1.38 -21.00
C PRO A 176 22.86 -2.87 -20.83
N VAL A 177 22.90 -3.36 -19.58
CA VAL A 177 22.63 -4.77 -19.26
C VAL A 177 21.14 -5.09 -19.45
N GLY A 178 20.25 -4.19 -19.00
CA GLY A 178 18.82 -4.34 -19.19
C GLY A 178 18.40 -4.33 -20.66
N LEU A 179 19.06 -3.52 -21.49
CA LEU A 179 18.82 -3.47 -22.94
C LEU A 179 19.30 -4.78 -23.61
N TYR A 180 20.45 -5.31 -23.19
CA TYR A 180 20.95 -6.60 -23.68
C TYR A 180 19.94 -7.72 -23.41
N HIS A 181 19.44 -7.86 -22.17
CA HIS A 181 18.41 -8.86 -21.85
C HIS A 181 17.08 -8.63 -22.59
N ALA A 182 16.69 -7.37 -22.79
CA ALA A 182 15.49 -7.04 -23.58
C ALA A 182 15.61 -7.48 -25.03
N VAL A 183 16.78 -7.33 -25.65
CA VAL A 183 17.06 -7.81 -27.01
C VAL A 183 17.06 -9.35 -27.05
N GLN A 184 17.67 -10.01 -26.10
CA GLN A 184 17.66 -11.50 -25.99
C GLN A 184 16.23 -12.03 -25.83
N ALA A 185 15.42 -11.38 -25.02
CA ALA A 185 14.00 -11.74 -24.87
C ALA A 185 13.19 -11.49 -26.15
N ALA A 186 13.50 -10.42 -26.91
CA ALA A 186 12.85 -10.14 -28.19
C ALA A 186 13.24 -11.17 -29.28
N LEU A 187 14.44 -11.73 -29.19
CA LEU A 187 14.94 -12.79 -30.09
C LEU A 187 14.50 -14.19 -29.65
N GLY A 188 13.74 -14.32 -28.55
CA GLY A 188 13.24 -15.58 -28.02
C GLY A 188 14.30 -16.46 -27.32
N VAL A 189 15.47 -15.90 -27.02
CA VAL A 189 16.60 -16.61 -26.37
C VAL A 189 16.40 -16.68 -24.86
N GLU A 190 15.75 -15.66 -24.24
CA GLU A 190 15.41 -15.61 -22.81
C GLU A 190 13.92 -15.36 -22.59
N GLN A 191 13.37 -15.96 -21.52
CA GLN A 191 12.02 -15.59 -21.06
C GLN A 191 12.07 -14.20 -20.42
N ARG A 192 11.09 -13.34 -20.76
CA ARG A 192 10.92 -12.06 -20.08
C ARG A 192 10.69 -12.29 -18.59
N SER A 193 11.69 -12.01 -17.77
CA SER A 193 11.50 -11.95 -16.34
C SER A 193 10.83 -10.63 -15.97
N ALA A 194 9.87 -10.68 -15.03
CA ALA A 194 9.21 -9.49 -14.51
C ALA A 194 10.22 -8.52 -13.82
N ASP A 195 11.39 -9.03 -13.44
CA ASP A 195 12.48 -8.28 -12.78
C ASP A 195 13.43 -7.56 -13.75
N SER A 196 13.25 -7.70 -15.06
CA SER A 196 14.16 -7.08 -16.05
C SER A 196 14.08 -5.53 -16.11
N GLY A 197 13.29 -4.91 -15.26
CA GLY A 197 13.35 -3.47 -14.90
C GLY A 197 13.14 -2.44 -16.01
N VAL A 198 13.16 -2.84 -17.27
CA VAL A 198 12.96 -1.93 -18.40
C VAL A 198 11.47 -1.90 -18.75
N VAL A 199 10.75 -1.06 -18.04
CA VAL A 199 9.39 -0.68 -18.45
C VAL A 199 9.55 0.30 -19.62
N GLY A 200 9.31 -0.18 -20.84
CA GLY A 200 9.37 0.68 -22.02
C GLY A 200 8.38 1.86 -21.93
N LEU A 201 8.56 2.89 -22.76
CA LEU A 201 7.70 4.08 -22.84
C LEU A 201 6.19 3.74 -22.87
N VAL A 202 5.83 2.67 -23.58
CA VAL A 202 4.44 2.14 -23.63
C VAL A 202 3.99 1.61 -22.27
N GLY A 203 4.88 0.95 -21.53
CA GLY A 203 4.60 0.46 -20.18
C GLY A 203 4.44 1.61 -19.18
N MET A 204 5.28 2.63 -19.26
CA MET A 204 5.13 3.85 -18.45
C MET A 204 3.83 4.59 -18.79
N GLY A 205 3.49 4.70 -20.07
CA GLY A 205 2.21 5.28 -20.50
C GLY A 205 1.00 4.49 -19.98
N ARG A 206 1.06 3.15 -19.97
CA ARG A 206 0.02 2.31 -19.38
C ARG A 206 -0.08 2.47 -17.86
N MET A 207 1.07 2.55 -17.16
CA MET A 207 1.07 2.79 -15.71
C MET A 207 0.49 4.17 -15.38
N ALA A 208 0.87 5.21 -16.12
CA ALA A 208 0.29 6.54 -15.99
C ALA A 208 -1.20 6.54 -16.33
N GLY A 209 -1.61 5.87 -17.41
CA GLY A 209 -3.01 5.71 -17.80
C GLY A 209 -3.83 5.00 -16.73
N ASN A 210 -3.34 3.90 -16.17
CA ASN A 210 -4.01 3.19 -15.09
C ASN A 210 -4.08 4.02 -13.80
N ALA A 211 -3.06 4.78 -13.48
CA ALA A 211 -3.06 5.70 -12.35
C ALA A 211 -4.08 6.85 -12.51
N THR A 212 -4.39 7.23 -13.74
CA THR A 212 -5.34 8.32 -14.05
C THR A 212 -6.77 7.84 -14.29
N SER A 213 -6.95 6.66 -14.88
CA SER A 213 -8.26 6.10 -15.24
C SER A 213 -9.09 5.60 -14.06
N GLY A 214 -8.48 5.50 -12.88
CA GLY A 214 -9.21 5.29 -11.63
C GLY A 214 -9.74 3.88 -11.39
N GLY A 215 -9.31 2.87 -12.16
CA GLY A 215 -9.68 1.48 -11.93
C GLY A 215 -8.67 0.74 -11.06
N VAL A 216 -9.10 0.20 -9.91
CA VAL A 216 -8.37 -0.84 -9.17
C VAL A 216 -9.04 -2.19 -9.41
N ALA A 217 -8.25 -3.27 -9.40
CA ALA A 217 -8.80 -4.62 -9.35
C ALA A 217 -9.73 -4.73 -8.13
N GLY A 218 -11.05 -4.83 -8.36
CA GLY A 218 -12.06 -4.78 -7.29
C GLY A 218 -13.15 -3.72 -7.46
N GLY A 219 -13.12 -2.89 -8.52
CA GLY A 219 -14.22 -2.02 -8.94
C GLY A 219 -14.36 -0.69 -8.20
N GLY A 220 -13.42 -0.30 -7.33
CA GLY A 220 -13.42 1.00 -6.66
C GLY A 220 -12.69 2.09 -7.45
N ALA A 221 -13.17 3.34 -7.37
CA ALA A 221 -12.47 4.48 -7.93
C ALA A 221 -11.21 4.81 -7.10
N VAL A 222 -10.07 5.02 -7.76
CA VAL A 222 -8.84 5.47 -7.07
C VAL A 222 -9.05 6.89 -6.54
N PRO A 223 -8.84 7.15 -5.23
CA PRO A 223 -8.97 8.48 -4.66
C PRO A 223 -8.13 9.53 -5.38
N LEU A 224 -8.66 10.76 -5.49
CA LEU A 224 -7.98 11.87 -6.18
C LEU A 224 -6.59 12.13 -5.59
N SER A 225 -6.45 12.04 -4.26
CA SER A 225 -5.16 12.21 -3.57
C SER A 225 -4.10 11.22 -4.06
N MET A 226 -4.47 9.94 -4.23
CA MET A 226 -3.56 8.92 -4.76
C MET A 226 -3.15 9.22 -6.21
N ARG A 227 -4.10 9.65 -7.04
CA ARG A 227 -3.83 10.03 -8.43
C ARG A 227 -2.87 11.21 -8.51
N VAL A 228 -3.10 12.25 -7.72
CA VAL A 228 -2.24 13.44 -7.63
C VAL A 228 -0.85 13.06 -7.13
N SER A 229 -0.75 12.27 -6.05
CA SER A 229 0.53 11.80 -5.52
C SER A 229 1.32 11.01 -6.57
N THR A 230 0.68 10.05 -7.23
CA THR A 230 1.32 9.22 -8.27
C THR A 230 1.84 10.09 -9.43
N MET A 231 1.05 11.07 -9.88
CA MET A 231 1.47 12.00 -10.93
C MET A 231 2.67 12.84 -10.52
N LEU A 232 2.66 13.38 -9.30
CA LEU A 232 3.81 14.16 -8.79
C LEU A 232 5.06 13.29 -8.66
N MET A 233 4.92 12.05 -8.20
CA MET A 233 6.03 11.09 -8.13
C MET A 233 6.59 10.76 -9.52
N LEU A 234 5.73 10.53 -10.52
CA LEU A 234 6.16 10.26 -11.89
C LEU A 234 6.88 11.46 -12.49
N LEU A 235 6.33 12.67 -12.34
CA LEU A 235 6.96 13.91 -12.83
C LEU A 235 8.29 14.18 -12.12
N GLY A 236 8.34 13.97 -10.79
CA GLY A 236 9.56 14.10 -10.01
C GLY A 236 10.64 13.14 -10.47
N SER A 237 10.30 11.86 -10.66
CA SER A 237 11.21 10.83 -11.14
C SER A 237 11.69 11.09 -12.57
N LEU A 238 10.82 11.59 -13.46
CA LEU A 238 11.19 11.98 -14.82
C LEU A 238 12.20 13.11 -14.81
N ASN A 239 11.99 14.13 -13.97
CA ASN A 239 12.95 15.25 -13.86
C ASN A 239 14.31 14.79 -13.32
N LEU A 240 14.34 13.86 -12.33
CA LEU A 240 15.59 13.26 -11.87
C LEU A 240 16.28 12.44 -12.97
N ALA A 241 15.52 11.70 -13.78
CA ALA A 241 16.07 10.97 -14.91
C ALA A 241 16.66 11.93 -15.96
N LEU A 242 15.94 13.01 -16.33
CA LEU A 242 16.44 14.03 -17.23
C LEU A 242 17.70 14.73 -16.68
N PHE A 243 17.77 15.00 -15.39
CA PHE A 243 18.99 15.47 -14.74
C PHE A 243 20.14 14.50 -14.96
N ALA A 244 19.94 13.21 -14.64
CA ALA A 244 20.99 12.21 -14.69
C ALA A 244 21.46 11.88 -16.12
N PHE A 245 20.57 11.95 -17.12
CA PHE A 245 20.93 11.78 -18.53
C PHE A 245 21.67 12.99 -19.15
N ASN A 246 21.61 14.16 -18.50
CA ASN A 246 22.27 15.38 -18.97
C ASN A 246 23.56 15.69 -18.19
N LEU A 247 23.97 14.85 -17.24
CA LEU A 247 25.28 14.89 -16.59
C LEU A 247 26.38 14.38 -17.51
#